data_046c1ea64de466a6bec54f0b2c129e63
#
_entry.id   046c1ea64de466a6bec54f0b2c129e63
#
_cell.length_a   1.000
_cell.length_b   1.000
_cell.length_c   1.000
_cell.angle_alpha   90.00
_cell.angle_beta   90.00
_cell.angle_gamma   90.00
#
_symmetry.space_group_name_H-M   'P 1'
#
loop_
_entity.id
_entity.type
_entity.pdbx_description
1 polymer ?
#
loop_
_entity_poly.entity_id
_entity_poly.type
_entity_poly.pdbx_seq_one_letter_code
_entity_poly.pdbx_strand_id
1 'polypeptide(L)'
;MPRSLRRARNDEGWGAGMSVPPRILAIAGSDSSGGAGIQADIKTITVLGGYAMTAITAITAQNTLGVSAVDALSPEMVAAQIDACVSDIGVDAIKIGMLGSPAIAA
;
A
#
# COMPACT_ATOMS: atom_id res chain seq x y z
N MET A 1 -12.79 6.97 4.40
CA MET A 1 -11.98 7.82 3.49
C MET A 1 -11.37 8.99 4.26
N PRO A 2 -10.08 9.26 4.09
CA PRO A 2 -9.46 10.39 4.76
C PRO A 2 -10.11 11.72 4.40
N ARG A 3 -10.05 12.68 5.33
CA ARG A 3 -10.64 14.00 5.11
C ARG A 3 -10.07 14.71 3.87
N SER A 4 -8.75 14.61 3.66
CA SER A 4 -8.09 15.21 2.51
C SER A 4 -8.60 14.65 1.19
N LEU A 5 -8.81 13.35 1.13
CA LEU A 5 -9.30 12.70 -0.08
C LEU A 5 -10.79 13.02 -0.32
N ARG A 6 -11.59 13.11 0.76
CA ARG A 6 -12.99 13.53 0.64
C ARG A 6 -13.11 14.96 0.13
N ARG A 7 -12.24 15.86 0.63
CA ARG A 7 -12.23 17.25 0.17
C ARG A 7 -11.89 17.34 -1.31
N ALA A 8 -10.84 16.65 -1.75
CA ALA A 8 -10.44 16.63 -3.15
C ALA A 8 -11.59 16.13 -4.05
N ARG A 9 -12.27 15.05 -3.62
CA ARG A 9 -13.38 14.50 -4.37
C ARG A 9 -14.52 15.49 -4.53
N ASN A 10 -14.84 16.26 -3.48
CA ASN A 10 -15.96 17.18 -3.48
C ASN A 10 -15.61 18.56 -4.07
N ASP A 11 -14.44 19.07 -3.71
CA ASP A 11 -14.04 20.45 -4.02
C ASP A 11 -13.30 20.56 -5.35
N GLU A 12 -12.66 19.48 -5.79
CA GLU A 12 -11.84 19.47 -7.00
C GLU A 12 -12.51 18.75 -8.18
N GLY A 13 -13.80 18.44 -8.06
CA GLY A 13 -14.59 17.93 -9.16
C GLY A 13 -14.59 16.43 -9.37
N TRP A 14 -14.03 15.65 -8.45
CA TRP A 14 -14.05 14.19 -8.57
C TRP A 14 -15.46 13.61 -8.56
N GLY A 15 -16.43 14.34 -7.99
CA GLY A 15 -17.80 13.89 -7.95
C GLY A 15 -18.62 14.27 -9.16
N ALA A 16 -18.16 15.20 -10.00
CA ALA A 16 -18.92 15.74 -11.11
C ALA A 16 -18.51 15.07 -12.44
N GLY A 17 -19.03 13.84 -12.65
CA GLY A 17 -18.71 13.08 -13.85
C GLY A 17 -17.39 12.31 -13.80
N MET A 18 -16.68 12.39 -12.70
CA MET A 18 -15.45 11.64 -12.50
C MET A 18 -15.65 10.55 -11.46
N SER A 19 -15.11 9.37 -11.75
CA SER A 19 -15.15 8.25 -10.83
C SER A 19 -14.27 8.52 -9.60
N VAL A 20 -14.73 8.07 -8.44
CA VAL A 20 -13.87 8.00 -7.25
C VAL A 20 -12.80 6.95 -7.53
N PRO A 21 -11.51 7.24 -7.26
CA PRO A 21 -10.46 6.24 -7.48
C PRO A 21 -10.71 4.99 -6.64
N PRO A 22 -10.47 3.80 -7.20
CA PRO A 22 -10.51 2.58 -6.40
C PRO A 22 -9.41 2.63 -5.33
N ARG A 23 -9.75 2.16 -4.13
CA ARG A 23 -8.85 2.14 -2.97
C ARG A 23 -8.20 0.78 -2.90
N ILE A 24 -6.90 0.73 -3.12
CA ILE A 24 -6.15 -0.52 -3.24
C ILE A 24 -5.12 -0.60 -2.13
N LEU A 25 -5.19 -1.69 -1.35
CA LEU A 25 -4.21 -1.97 -0.31
C LEU A 25 -3.18 -2.96 -0.84
N ALA A 26 -1.92 -2.54 -0.90
CA ALA A 26 -0.80 -3.40 -1.24
C ALA A 26 -0.13 -3.90 0.04
N ILE A 27 -0.05 -5.22 0.19
CA ILE A 27 0.60 -5.89 1.32
C ILE A 27 1.89 -6.52 0.80
N ALA A 28 3.02 -5.92 1.11
CA ALA A 28 4.30 -6.37 0.59
C ALA A 28 5.47 -5.76 1.36
N GLY A 29 6.67 -6.20 1.05
CA GLY A 29 7.89 -5.62 1.58
C GLY A 29 8.23 -4.30 0.91
N SER A 30 9.09 -3.53 1.58
CA SER A 30 9.62 -2.27 1.07
C SER A 30 10.95 -2.51 0.36
N ASP A 31 11.05 -2.04 -0.88
CA ASP A 31 12.31 -1.99 -1.63
C ASP A 31 12.89 -0.59 -1.54
N SER A 32 14.03 -0.46 -0.85
CA SER A 32 14.66 0.85 -0.66
C SER A 32 15.07 1.52 -1.98
N SER A 33 15.33 0.74 -3.03
CA SER A 33 15.70 1.27 -4.34
C SER A 33 14.51 1.69 -5.20
N GLY A 34 13.30 1.34 -4.80
CA GLY A 34 12.08 1.80 -5.45
C GLY A 34 11.60 1.00 -6.65
N GLY A 35 12.32 -0.05 -7.05
CA GLY A 35 12.01 -0.82 -8.27
C GLY A 35 11.06 -2.00 -8.07
N ALA A 36 10.80 -2.39 -6.83
CA ALA A 36 9.97 -3.54 -6.51
C ALA A 36 9.16 -3.26 -5.24
N GLY A 37 8.51 -4.28 -4.67
CA GLY A 37 7.77 -4.18 -3.42
C GLY A 37 6.65 -3.14 -3.48
N ILE A 38 6.37 -2.54 -2.32
CA ILE A 38 5.30 -1.53 -2.22
C ILE A 38 5.56 -0.30 -3.09
N GLN A 39 6.81 0.06 -3.31
CA GLN A 39 7.15 1.22 -4.14
C GLN A 39 6.69 1.01 -5.58
N ALA A 40 6.93 -0.16 -6.15
CA ALA A 40 6.44 -0.50 -7.48
C ALA A 40 4.91 -0.56 -7.51
N ASP A 41 4.28 -1.10 -6.48
CA ASP A 41 2.83 -1.20 -6.37
C ASP A 41 2.18 0.19 -6.32
N ILE A 42 2.73 1.10 -5.50
CA ILE A 42 2.22 2.47 -5.40
C ILE A 42 2.28 3.16 -6.76
N LYS A 43 3.41 3.05 -7.45
CA LYS A 43 3.59 3.66 -8.77
C LYS A 43 2.58 3.13 -9.78
N THR A 44 2.43 1.82 -9.84
CA THR A 44 1.51 1.16 -10.77
C THR A 44 0.06 1.53 -10.48
N ILE A 45 -0.37 1.45 -9.23
CA ILE A 45 -1.73 1.78 -8.81
C ILE A 45 -2.04 3.25 -9.14
N THR A 46 -1.11 4.14 -8.86
CA THR A 46 -1.29 5.57 -9.11
C THR A 46 -1.39 5.87 -10.60
N VAL A 47 -0.55 5.27 -11.43
CA VAL A 47 -0.60 5.45 -12.89
C VAL A 47 -1.92 4.94 -13.46
N LEU A 48 -2.47 3.86 -12.90
CA LEU A 48 -3.74 3.30 -13.35
C LEU A 48 -4.97 4.02 -12.77
N GLY A 49 -4.78 5.08 -11.99
CA GLY A 49 -5.87 5.90 -11.47
C GLY A 49 -6.42 5.45 -10.11
N GLY A 50 -5.74 4.57 -9.42
CA GLY A 50 -6.13 4.11 -8.09
C GLY A 50 -5.56 4.97 -6.96
N TYR A 51 -6.13 4.79 -5.77
CA TYR A 51 -5.57 5.32 -4.52
C TYR A 51 -4.84 4.20 -3.80
N ALA A 52 -3.53 4.34 -3.63
CA ALA A 52 -2.68 3.30 -3.08
C ALA A 52 -2.51 3.46 -1.56
N MET A 53 -2.78 2.38 -0.83
CA MET A 53 -2.45 2.23 0.58
C MET A 53 -1.49 1.07 0.73
N THR A 54 -0.78 1.01 1.85
CA THR A 54 0.21 -0.04 2.06
C THR A 54 0.14 -0.64 3.45
N ALA A 55 0.45 -1.93 3.54
CA ALA A 55 0.83 -2.62 4.76
C ALA A 55 2.19 -3.25 4.50
N ILE A 56 3.20 -2.73 5.15
CA ILE A 56 4.59 -3.12 4.92
C ILE A 56 4.89 -4.34 5.77
N THR A 57 5.42 -5.39 5.15
CA THR A 57 5.76 -6.65 5.84
C THR A 57 7.22 -6.73 6.26
N ALA A 58 8.09 -6.04 5.56
CA ALA A 58 9.53 -6.01 5.85
C ALA A 58 10.15 -4.76 5.26
N ILE A 59 11.19 -4.26 5.90
CA ILE A 59 12.02 -3.18 5.39
C ILE A 59 13.29 -3.83 4.83
N THR A 60 13.71 -3.40 3.65
CA THR A 60 14.96 -3.89 3.05
C THR A 60 15.93 -2.76 2.80
N ALA A 61 17.22 -3.10 2.86
CA ALA A 61 18.28 -2.30 2.25
C ALA A 61 18.65 -3.00 0.94
N GLN A 62 18.21 -2.45 -0.17
CA GLN A 62 18.22 -3.10 -1.46
C GLN A 62 18.60 -2.11 -2.55
N ASN A 63 19.25 -2.62 -3.58
CA ASN A 63 19.54 -1.87 -4.81
C ASN A 63 19.53 -2.84 -6.01
N THR A 64 19.99 -2.41 -7.17
CA THR A 64 19.98 -3.24 -8.39
C THR A 64 20.92 -4.44 -8.32
N LEU A 65 21.86 -4.46 -7.37
CA LEU A 65 22.81 -5.55 -7.20
C LEU A 65 22.29 -6.63 -6.24
N GLY A 66 21.32 -6.32 -5.42
CA GLY A 66 20.74 -7.28 -4.50
C GLY A 66 20.26 -6.69 -3.19
N VAL A 67 19.90 -7.57 -2.26
CA VAL A 67 19.42 -7.21 -0.92
C VAL A 67 20.56 -7.40 0.07
N SER A 68 20.94 -6.32 0.78
CA SER A 68 22.02 -6.37 1.78
C SER A 68 21.51 -6.56 3.21
N ALA A 69 20.28 -6.18 3.50
CA ALA A 69 19.69 -6.34 4.83
C ALA A 69 18.17 -6.40 4.73
N VAL A 70 17.56 -7.14 5.65
CA VAL A 70 16.10 -7.27 5.75
C VAL A 70 15.69 -7.23 7.21
N ASP A 71 14.74 -6.34 7.55
CA ASP A 71 14.07 -6.33 8.84
C ASP A 71 12.61 -6.68 8.65
N ALA A 72 12.22 -7.87 9.06
CA ALA A 72 10.81 -8.29 9.03
C ALA A 72 10.04 -7.58 10.13
N LEU A 73 8.87 -7.05 9.79
CA LEU A 73 7.96 -6.47 10.77
C LEU A 73 7.16 -7.58 11.45
N SER A 74 6.71 -7.31 12.69
CA SER A 74 5.89 -8.27 13.42
C SER A 74 4.53 -8.46 12.76
N PRO A 75 3.91 -9.65 12.88
CA PRO A 75 2.53 -9.84 12.41
C PRO A 75 1.55 -8.85 13.01
N GLU A 76 1.77 -8.44 14.28
CA GLU A 76 0.95 -7.45 14.96
C GLU A 76 1.03 -6.08 14.30
N MET A 77 2.23 -5.67 13.88
CA MET A 77 2.41 -4.39 13.18
C MET A 77 1.79 -4.44 11.78
N VAL A 78 1.92 -5.55 11.08
CA VAL A 78 1.28 -5.70 9.77
C VAL A 78 -0.24 -5.63 9.90
N ALA A 79 -0.81 -6.33 10.87
CA ALA A 79 -2.25 -6.30 11.15
C ALA A 79 -2.72 -4.88 11.51
N ALA A 80 -1.94 -4.15 12.32
CA ALA A 80 -2.28 -2.79 12.70
C ALA A 80 -2.32 -1.84 11.50
N GLN A 81 -1.42 -2.01 10.54
CA GLN A 81 -1.42 -1.22 9.31
C GLN A 81 -2.67 -1.50 8.48
N ILE A 82 -3.04 -2.77 8.33
CA ILE A 82 -4.25 -3.18 7.61
C ILE A 82 -5.48 -2.58 8.28
N ASP A 83 -5.60 -2.72 9.60
CA ASP A 83 -6.74 -2.22 10.35
C ASP A 83 -6.87 -0.70 10.23
N ALA A 84 -5.77 0.02 10.26
CA ALA A 84 -5.77 1.47 10.11
C ALA A 84 -6.33 1.90 8.75
N CYS A 85 -5.98 1.20 7.68
CA CYS A 85 -6.49 1.49 6.35
C CYS A 85 -7.95 1.10 6.19
N VAL A 86 -8.30 -0.10 6.63
CA VAL A 86 -9.65 -0.64 6.46
C VAL A 86 -10.68 0.14 7.28
N SER A 87 -10.35 0.50 8.53
CA SER A 87 -11.30 1.12 9.44
C SER A 87 -11.62 2.58 9.10
N ASP A 88 -10.70 3.30 8.48
CA ASP A 88 -10.86 4.73 8.17
C ASP A 88 -11.14 4.95 6.68
N ILE A 89 -10.24 4.49 5.83
CA ILE A 89 -10.31 4.75 4.38
C ILE A 89 -11.24 3.79 3.68
N GLY A 90 -11.18 2.53 4.07
CA GLY A 90 -11.82 1.42 3.35
C GLY A 90 -10.96 0.91 2.21
N VAL A 91 -11.22 -0.31 1.78
CA VAL A 91 -10.43 -1.00 0.77
C VAL A 91 -11.35 -1.64 -0.25
N ASP A 92 -11.12 -1.37 -1.53
CA ASP A 92 -11.88 -1.97 -2.63
C ASP A 92 -11.22 -3.24 -3.15
N ALA A 93 -9.89 -3.30 -3.12
CA ALA A 93 -9.13 -4.48 -3.57
C ALA A 93 -7.81 -4.58 -2.79
N ILE A 94 -7.28 -5.79 -2.71
CA ILE A 94 -6.01 -6.08 -2.03
C ILE A 94 -5.07 -6.74 -3.03
N LYS A 95 -3.82 -6.23 -3.06
CA LYS A 95 -2.73 -6.86 -3.81
C LYS A 95 -1.73 -7.39 -2.79
N ILE A 96 -1.41 -8.68 -2.87
CA ILE A 96 -0.47 -9.32 -1.95
C ILE A 96 0.81 -9.66 -2.70
N GLY A 97 1.92 -9.14 -2.21
CA GLY A 97 3.25 -9.50 -2.67
C GLY A 97 3.90 -10.54 -1.77
N MET A 98 5.23 -10.51 -1.68
CA MET A 98 5.97 -11.41 -0.81
C MET A 98 5.71 -11.04 0.66
N LEU A 99 5.26 -12.01 1.47
CA LEU A 99 4.85 -11.75 2.85
C LEU A 99 5.99 -11.89 3.87
N GLY A 100 7.05 -12.57 3.53
CA GLY A 100 8.25 -12.67 4.37
C GLY A 100 8.22 -13.76 5.43
N SER A 101 7.06 -14.11 6.01
CA SER A 101 6.96 -15.20 6.97
C SER A 101 5.58 -15.84 6.96
N PRO A 102 5.48 -17.13 7.35
CA PRO A 102 4.18 -17.79 7.49
C PRO A 102 3.26 -17.13 8.53
N ALA A 103 3.82 -16.55 9.57
CA ALA A 103 3.04 -15.90 10.63
C ALA A 103 2.28 -14.68 10.10
N ILE A 104 2.87 -13.94 9.14
CA ILE A 104 2.19 -12.80 8.51
C ILE A 104 1.07 -13.30 7.60
N ALA A 105 1.27 -14.41 6.89
CA ALA A 105 0.29 -15.00 6.00
C ALA A 105 -0.93 -15.57 6.76
N ALA A 106 -0.70 -16.03 7.98
CA ALA A 106 -1.77 -16.56 8.80
C ALA A 106 -2.65 -15.45 9.38
#